data_148953607dde580184a1bcaeb6002c3d
#
_entry.id   148953607dde580184a1bcaeb6002c3d
#
_cell.length_a   1.000
_cell.length_b   1.000
_cell.length_c   1.000
_cell.angle_alpha   90.00
_cell.angle_beta   90.00
_cell.angle_gamma   90.00
#
_symmetry.space_group_name_H-M   'P 1'
#
loop_
_entity.id
_entity.type
_entity.pdbx_description
1 polymer ?
#
loop_
_entity_poly.entity_id
_entity_poly.type
_entity_poly.pdbx_seq_one_letter_code
_entity_poly.pdbx_strand_id
1 'polypeptide(L)'
;MKLFLAALLGALAMFLWEFVAHMFTPLGEAGIRYLPKPEAVSSSLQSAIGDKAGMYMFPTGGVTDDSSKEEKTKAMERMMEEMKTKPSGLLVYKPAGTGFNFGKCLAIQFLTDFV
;
A
#
# COMPACT_ATOMS: atom_id res chain seq x y z
N MET A 1 -24.39 27.62 1.82
CA MET A 1 -25.33 26.51 1.61
C MET A 1 -25.18 25.86 0.25
N LYS A 2 -25.25 26.62 -0.85
CA LYS A 2 -25.10 26.06 -2.22
C LYS A 2 -23.75 25.37 -2.45
N LEU A 3 -22.67 25.96 -1.96
CA LEU A 3 -21.32 25.39 -2.10
C LEU A 3 -21.18 24.08 -1.31
N PHE A 4 -21.73 24.02 -0.09
CA PHE A 4 -21.75 22.82 0.72
C PHE A 4 -22.54 21.69 0.03
N LEU A 5 -23.71 22.02 -0.51
CA LEU A 5 -24.53 21.05 -1.23
C LEU A 5 -23.83 20.53 -2.48
N ALA A 6 -23.15 21.41 -3.22
CA ALA A 6 -22.36 21.01 -4.39
C ALA A 6 -21.20 20.08 -4.02
N ALA A 7 -20.48 20.37 -2.94
CA ALA A 7 -19.41 19.52 -2.43
C ALA A 7 -19.94 18.15 -2.01
N LEU A 8 -21.07 18.10 -1.32
CA LEU A 8 -21.69 16.85 -0.89
C LEU A 8 -22.13 15.99 -2.09
N LEU A 9 -22.77 16.59 -3.07
CA LEU A 9 -23.20 15.89 -4.29
C LEU A 9 -22.00 15.42 -5.10
N GLY A 10 -20.95 16.23 -5.20
CA GLY A 10 -19.70 15.83 -5.87
C GLY A 10 -19.02 14.64 -5.19
N ALA A 11 -18.90 14.69 -3.86
CA ALA A 11 -18.34 13.59 -3.09
C ALA A 11 -19.14 12.29 -3.26
N LEU A 12 -20.47 12.40 -3.23
CA LEU A 12 -21.35 11.26 -3.44
C LEU A 12 -21.20 10.67 -4.84
N ALA A 13 -21.12 11.51 -5.87
CA ALA A 13 -20.96 11.06 -7.25
C ALA A 13 -19.60 10.35 -7.44
N MET A 14 -18.51 10.90 -6.92
CA MET A 14 -17.18 10.28 -6.96
C MET A 14 -17.14 8.95 -6.20
N PHE A 15 -17.70 8.93 -5.00
CA PHE A 15 -17.77 7.72 -4.19
C PHE A 15 -18.53 6.59 -4.90
N LEU A 16 -19.68 6.90 -5.49
CA LEU A 16 -20.46 5.92 -6.24
C LEU A 16 -19.71 5.40 -7.48
N TRP A 17 -19.03 6.30 -8.19
CA TRP A 17 -18.22 5.91 -9.35
C TRP A 17 -17.07 5.01 -8.94
N GLU A 18 -16.31 5.36 -7.91
CA GLU A 18 -15.21 4.55 -7.42
C GLU A 18 -15.69 3.19 -6.93
N PHE A 19 -16.81 3.15 -6.22
CA PHE A 19 -17.43 1.90 -5.79
C PHE A 19 -17.77 1.00 -6.98
N VAL A 20 -18.43 1.55 -8.00
CA VAL A 20 -18.77 0.81 -9.23
C VAL A 20 -17.50 0.35 -9.95
N ALA A 21 -16.52 1.24 -10.09
CA ALA A 21 -15.26 0.92 -10.76
C ALA A 21 -14.50 -0.23 -10.07
N HIS A 22 -14.48 -0.26 -8.74
CA HIS A 22 -13.78 -1.31 -7.98
C HIS A 22 -14.55 -2.63 -7.90
N MET A 23 -15.87 -2.57 -7.79
CA MET A 23 -16.68 -3.77 -7.55
C MET A 23 -17.18 -4.45 -8.83
N PHE A 24 -17.44 -3.68 -9.88
CA PHE A 24 -18.10 -4.18 -11.09
C PHE A 24 -17.23 -4.14 -12.34
N THR A 25 -16.05 -3.52 -12.27
CA THR A 25 -15.12 -3.48 -13.40
C THR A 25 -13.76 -4.04 -13.00
N PRO A 26 -12.96 -4.54 -13.96
CA PRO A 26 -11.60 -4.99 -13.67
C PRO A 26 -10.60 -3.86 -13.37
N LEU A 27 -11.06 -2.62 -13.35
CA LEU A 27 -10.20 -1.45 -13.07
C LEU A 27 -9.59 -1.47 -11.66
N GLY A 28 -10.33 -2.01 -10.68
CA GLY A 28 -9.84 -2.14 -9.31
C GLY A 28 -8.68 -3.13 -9.17
N GLU A 29 -8.56 -4.07 -10.09
CA GLU A 29 -7.50 -5.08 -10.10
C GLU A 29 -6.44 -4.84 -11.17
N ALA A 30 -6.59 -3.77 -11.95
CA ALA A 30 -5.65 -3.44 -13.03
C ALA A 30 -4.23 -3.25 -12.49
N GLY A 31 -3.30 -4.03 -13.00
CA GLY A 31 -1.90 -4.01 -12.55
C GLY A 31 -1.59 -4.86 -11.32
N ILE A 32 -2.60 -5.44 -10.68
CA ILE A 32 -2.40 -6.35 -9.55
C ILE A 32 -2.25 -7.78 -10.08
N ARG A 33 -1.27 -8.48 -9.57
CA ARG A 33 -1.05 -9.89 -9.88
C ARG A 33 -1.11 -10.72 -8.60
N TYR A 34 -1.67 -11.90 -8.70
CA TYR A 34 -1.68 -12.83 -7.59
C TYR A 34 -0.34 -13.55 -7.46
N LEU A 35 0.09 -13.75 -6.23
CA LEU A 35 1.32 -14.48 -5.95
C LEU A 35 1.14 -15.97 -6.31
N PRO A 36 2.07 -16.57 -7.08
CA PRO A 36 1.99 -17.99 -7.42
C PRO A 36 2.10 -18.94 -6.22
N LYS A 37 2.84 -18.52 -5.18
CA LYS A 37 3.06 -19.30 -3.95
C LYS A 37 2.81 -18.40 -2.71
N PRO A 38 1.56 -18.05 -2.42
CA PRO A 38 1.26 -17.08 -1.37
C PRO A 38 1.66 -17.56 0.02
N GLU A 39 1.54 -18.85 0.30
CA GLU A 39 1.87 -19.42 1.63
C GLU A 39 3.37 -19.34 1.93
N ALA A 40 4.22 -19.64 0.95
CA ALA A 40 5.66 -19.53 1.10
C ALA A 40 6.10 -18.10 1.36
N VAL A 41 5.50 -17.14 0.64
CA VAL A 41 5.77 -15.72 0.82
C VAL A 41 5.27 -15.23 2.18
N SER A 42 4.06 -15.60 2.58
CA SER A 42 3.47 -15.22 3.88
C SER A 42 4.31 -15.73 5.05
N SER A 43 4.75 -16.97 5.02
CA SER A 43 5.62 -17.54 6.05
C SER A 43 6.96 -16.82 6.14
N SER A 44 7.58 -16.53 5.00
CA SER A 44 8.83 -15.78 4.95
C SER A 44 8.69 -14.36 5.49
N LEU A 45 7.60 -13.67 5.16
CA LEU A 45 7.32 -12.33 5.66
C LEU A 45 7.09 -12.32 7.17
N GLN A 46 6.33 -13.27 7.67
CA GLN A 46 6.08 -13.39 9.11
C GLN A 46 7.37 -13.67 9.89
N SER A 47 8.24 -14.52 9.37
CA SER A 47 9.54 -14.81 9.97
C SER A 47 10.49 -13.62 9.91
N ALA A 48 10.47 -12.85 8.82
CA ALA A 48 11.39 -11.75 8.60
C ALA A 48 10.95 -10.46 9.30
N ILE A 49 9.65 -10.16 9.33
CA ILE A 49 9.11 -8.88 9.83
C ILE A 49 8.47 -9.03 11.21
N GLY A 50 7.76 -10.15 11.45
CA GLY A 50 7.05 -10.38 12.70
C GLY A 50 5.70 -9.68 12.76
N ASP A 51 5.42 -8.95 13.84
CA ASP A 51 4.10 -8.38 14.12
C ASP A 51 3.99 -6.87 13.83
N LYS A 52 5.02 -6.26 13.29
CA LYS A 52 5.06 -4.82 13.02
C LYS A 52 4.48 -4.52 11.64
N ALA A 53 3.27 -3.97 11.61
CA ALA A 53 2.65 -3.48 10.38
C ALA A 53 3.39 -2.26 9.82
N GLY A 54 3.44 -2.12 8.51
CA GLY A 54 4.03 -0.95 7.87
C GLY A 54 4.30 -1.16 6.39
N MET A 55 4.95 -0.16 5.82
CA MET A 55 5.43 -0.18 4.44
C MET A 55 6.93 -0.45 4.45
N TYR A 56 7.35 -1.45 3.72
CA TYR A 56 8.74 -1.89 3.66
C TYR A 56 9.26 -1.85 2.24
N MET A 57 10.51 -1.45 2.10
CA MET A 57 11.20 -1.37 0.81
C MET A 57 12.32 -2.40 0.75
N PHE A 58 12.52 -3.01 -0.39
CA PHE A 58 13.61 -3.95 -0.64
C PHE A 58 14.15 -3.77 -2.08
N PRO A 59 15.46 -3.94 -2.33
CA PRO A 59 16.53 -4.07 -1.35
C PRO A 59 16.78 -2.78 -0.58
N THR A 60 17.45 -2.85 0.57
CA THR A 60 17.68 -1.68 1.44
C THR A 60 19.09 -1.10 1.32
N GLY A 61 20.01 -1.80 0.66
CA GLY A 61 21.41 -1.39 0.60
C GLY A 61 22.11 -1.38 1.97
N GLY A 62 21.53 -2.05 2.98
CA GLY A 62 22.04 -2.08 4.35
C GLY A 62 21.52 -0.95 5.24
N VAL A 63 20.58 -0.14 4.75
CA VAL A 63 19.93 0.92 5.53
C VAL A 63 18.95 0.34 6.53
N THR A 64 18.90 0.93 7.72
CA THR A 64 17.90 0.69 8.75
C THR A 64 17.13 1.99 9.05
N ASP A 65 16.07 1.89 9.83
CA ASP A 65 15.27 3.07 10.21
C ASP A 65 16.11 4.11 10.96
N ASP A 66 17.11 3.66 11.70
CA ASP A 66 18.00 4.49 12.51
C ASP A 66 19.23 5.04 11.76
N SER A 67 19.37 4.71 10.49
CA SER A 67 20.50 5.16 9.67
C SER A 67 20.49 6.67 9.45
N SER A 68 21.67 7.29 9.46
CA SER A 68 21.83 8.71 9.17
C SER A 68 21.50 9.04 7.71
N LYS A 69 21.28 10.32 7.43
CA LYS A 69 21.01 10.80 6.07
C LYS A 69 22.14 10.48 5.10
N GLU A 70 23.39 10.61 5.58
CA GLU A 70 24.58 10.30 4.77
C GLU A 70 24.68 8.82 4.45
N GLU A 71 24.40 7.95 5.42
CA GLU A 71 24.35 6.51 5.23
C GLU A 71 23.26 6.12 4.23
N LYS A 72 22.11 6.76 4.31
CA LYS A 72 21.00 6.55 3.35
C LYS A 72 21.38 6.93 1.93
N THR A 73 22.13 8.03 1.77
CA THR A 73 22.60 8.47 0.46
C THR A 73 23.60 7.49 -0.14
N LYS A 74 24.57 7.02 0.65
CA LYS A 74 25.53 6.01 0.21
C LYS A 74 24.90 4.66 -0.09
N ALA A 75 23.86 4.30 0.65
CA ALA A 75 23.14 3.07 0.46
C ALA A 75 22.32 3.07 -0.83
N MET A 76 21.92 4.23 -1.34
CA MET A 76 21.18 4.34 -2.60
C MET A 76 21.95 3.76 -3.79
N GLU A 77 23.24 3.98 -3.85
CA GLU A 77 24.11 3.41 -4.90
C GLU A 77 24.14 1.89 -4.81
N ARG A 78 24.26 1.35 -3.58
CA ARG A 78 24.22 -0.10 -3.33
C ARG A 78 22.87 -0.70 -3.69
N MET A 79 21.77 0.00 -3.39
CA MET A 79 20.42 -0.41 -3.77
C MET A 79 20.29 -0.53 -5.29
N MET A 80 20.77 0.45 -6.03
CA MET A 80 20.74 0.40 -7.50
C MET A 80 21.53 -0.77 -8.07
N GLU A 81 22.67 -1.11 -7.49
CA GLU A 81 23.43 -2.30 -7.90
C GLU A 81 22.68 -3.61 -7.56
N GLU A 82 22.09 -3.69 -6.37
CA GLU A 82 21.32 -4.86 -5.96
C GLU A 82 20.08 -5.07 -6.82
N MET A 83 19.43 -4.00 -7.28
CA MET A 83 18.27 -4.08 -8.16
C MET A 83 18.56 -4.71 -9.52
N LYS A 84 19.82 -4.74 -9.95
CA LYS A 84 20.21 -5.40 -11.20
C LYS A 84 20.15 -6.92 -11.11
N THR A 85 20.33 -7.47 -9.93
CA THR A 85 20.47 -8.91 -9.70
C THR A 85 19.40 -9.50 -8.78
N LYS A 86 18.70 -8.67 -8.02
CA LYS A 86 17.70 -9.09 -7.03
C LYS A 86 16.36 -8.42 -7.30
N PRO A 87 15.24 -9.07 -6.93
CA PRO A 87 13.93 -8.44 -7.01
C PRO A 87 13.85 -7.21 -6.10
N SER A 88 13.10 -6.20 -6.55
CA SER A 88 12.90 -4.95 -5.81
C SER A 88 11.43 -4.58 -5.77
N GLY A 89 11.04 -3.84 -4.77
CA GLY A 89 9.67 -3.36 -4.64
C GLY A 89 9.36 -2.73 -3.30
N LEU A 90 8.11 -2.33 -3.18
CA LEU A 90 7.50 -1.87 -1.95
C LEU A 90 6.49 -2.89 -1.47
N LEU A 91 6.50 -3.17 -0.18
CA LEU A 91 5.62 -4.12 0.47
C LEU A 91 4.79 -3.39 1.52
N VAL A 92 3.47 -3.50 1.41
CA VAL A 92 2.55 -3.10 2.48
C VAL A 92 2.22 -4.35 3.28
N TYR A 93 2.71 -4.40 4.51
CA TYR A 93 2.60 -5.57 5.37
C TYR A 93 1.63 -5.35 6.51
N LYS A 94 0.73 -6.29 6.68
CA LYS A 94 -0.16 -6.40 7.84
C LYS A 94 0.01 -7.78 8.46
N PRO A 95 0.33 -7.88 9.76
CA PRO A 95 0.46 -9.17 10.42
C PRO A 95 -0.89 -9.88 10.55
N ALA A 96 -0.85 -11.19 10.82
CA ALA A 96 -2.03 -11.99 11.07
C ALA A 96 -2.82 -11.43 12.28
N GLY A 97 -4.15 -11.56 12.24
CA GLY A 97 -5.03 -11.08 13.31
C GLY A 97 -5.50 -9.63 13.16
N THR A 98 -4.93 -8.87 12.23
CA THR A 98 -5.43 -7.52 11.90
C THR A 98 -6.61 -7.65 10.92
N GLY A 99 -7.82 -7.50 11.43
CA GLY A 99 -9.03 -7.59 10.62
C GLY A 99 -9.16 -6.44 9.62
N PHE A 100 -9.75 -6.74 8.48
CA PHE A 100 -10.11 -5.72 7.48
C PHE A 100 -11.53 -5.22 7.77
N ASN A 101 -11.67 -3.94 8.07
CA ASN A 101 -12.97 -3.32 8.28
C ASN A 101 -13.39 -2.56 7.01
N PHE A 102 -14.20 -3.21 6.19
CA PHE A 102 -14.67 -2.66 4.91
C PHE A 102 -15.47 -1.37 5.10
N GLY A 103 -16.36 -1.33 6.09
CA GLY A 103 -17.16 -0.15 6.39
C GLY A 103 -16.32 1.07 6.78
N LYS A 104 -15.28 0.86 7.59
CA LYS A 104 -14.33 1.92 7.94
C LYS A 104 -13.57 2.45 6.73
N CYS A 105 -13.13 1.57 5.85
CA CYS A 105 -12.43 1.97 4.63
C CYS A 105 -13.32 2.80 3.71
N LEU A 106 -14.59 2.42 3.53
CA LEU A 106 -15.56 3.17 2.76
C LEU A 106 -15.84 4.54 3.37
N ALA A 107 -15.97 4.63 4.69
CA ALA A 107 -16.19 5.89 5.37
C ALA A 107 -15.01 6.86 5.19
N ILE A 108 -13.77 6.36 5.33
CA ILE A 108 -12.56 7.15 5.13
C ILE A 108 -12.48 7.63 3.67
N GLN A 109 -12.78 6.76 2.71
CA GLN A 109 -12.79 7.12 1.30
C GLN A 109 -13.80 8.23 1.02
N PHE A 110 -15.03 8.11 1.50
CA PHE A 110 -16.05 9.14 1.33
C PHE A 110 -15.63 10.49 1.92
N LEU A 111 -15.04 10.50 3.12
CA LEU A 111 -14.51 11.71 3.74
C LEU A 111 -13.37 12.34 2.93
N THR A 112 -12.51 11.51 2.36
CA THR A 112 -11.41 11.97 1.49
C THR A 112 -11.95 12.62 0.22
N ASP A 113 -12.98 12.05 -0.39
CA ASP A 113 -13.62 12.61 -1.58
C ASP A 113 -14.34 13.93 -1.30
N PHE A 114 -14.87 14.08 -0.08
CA PHE A 114 -15.55 15.31 0.35
C PHE A 114 -14.58 16.47 0.57
N VAL A 115 -13.40 16.21 1.09
CA VAL A 115 -12.35 17.22 1.34
C VAL A 115 -11.66 17.65 0.04
#